data_f9572f871eb95a86679198604baa221a
#
_entry.id   f9572f871eb95a86679198604baa221a
#
_cell.length_a   1.000
_cell.length_b   1.000
_cell.length_c   1.000
_cell.angle_alpha   90.00
_cell.angle_beta   90.00
_cell.angle_gamma   90.00
#
_symmetry.space_group_name_H-M   'P 1'
#
loop_
_entity.id
_entity.type
_entity.pdbx_description
1 polymer ?
#
loop_
_entity_poly.entity_id
_entity_poly.type
_entity_poly.pdbx_seq_one_letter_code
_entity_poly.pdbx_strand_id
1 'polypeptide(L)'
;MRLLTPLLGGLACLALVLDPASASADTPARPTNVILVIGDGMGPQQIGLLELWARHATSTPYADGVTHYRRFAQRADLSLSWTEPDGGLVVDSACSATQLATGVVAPSEVLGLDARGDRATTIVEAAHARGLATGLVSDTRATHATPAAFFAHVPHRSMETVVAEQLVASPVDVMLSGGAAYFAPKSLQGGAATRAWAGGAFEVKSKRSDERDLTAELRASGRDVVFDLAGLQGAGPRVTGLFAASRMADAFGDRAARANPAPENRQPTLAEMASAALDRLDDDPDGFFLMIEAGQIDWAGHANDAGWLLAEMARMDAMLGAVSAWMRDRRDTLLVITADHETGGFGLSYSYADAPPARELPGNGMMGRPFHPTYNFGAPAMLDQLWAQTATLTSASQDLPAGDPVARAAEFSRRIERITGLRFDPAAAARALETEPRAWPDPEGQLGGQVPRFDVADAFYPYAEDAPSALATQGLSPQQGVVWATGTHTHTPVPVVWLDTAGGAATPPRLVDHPTLGHALFDALGL
;
A
#
# COMPACT_ATOMS: atom_id res chain seq x y z
N MET A 1 -87.37 55.84 -7.17
CA MET A 1 -88.14 54.80 -6.56
C MET A 1 -88.03 53.51 -7.42
N ARG A 2 -87.09 52.65 -7.18
CA ARG A 2 -87.04 51.29 -7.68
C ARG A 2 -86.14 50.53 -6.72
N LEU A 3 -86.65 49.46 -6.11
CA LEU A 3 -86.03 48.56 -5.21
C LEU A 3 -85.03 47.63 -5.94
N LEU A 4 -83.87 47.45 -5.39
CA LEU A 4 -82.88 46.45 -5.81
C LEU A 4 -82.74 45.47 -4.68
N THR A 5 -83.07 44.20 -4.95
CA THR A 5 -82.89 43.00 -4.12
C THR A 5 -81.46 42.50 -4.21
N PRO A 6 -80.80 42.15 -3.15
CA PRO A 6 -79.48 41.53 -3.25
C PRO A 6 -79.59 39.96 -3.41
N LEU A 7 -78.91 39.45 -4.42
CA LEU A 7 -78.61 37.99 -4.57
C LEU A 7 -77.53 37.60 -3.59
N LEU A 8 -77.88 36.66 -2.69
CA LEU A 8 -76.86 35.91 -1.93
C LEU A 8 -76.25 34.83 -2.82
N GLY A 9 -74.96 35.00 -3.17
CA GLY A 9 -74.14 33.96 -3.76
C GLY A 9 -73.40 33.19 -2.68
N GLY A 10 -73.77 31.91 -2.49
CA GLY A 10 -73.06 31.03 -1.55
C GLY A 10 -71.67 30.67 -2.08
N LEU A 11 -70.61 31.05 -1.34
CA LEU A 11 -69.24 30.57 -1.53
C LEU A 11 -69.11 29.21 -0.84
N ALA A 12 -69.04 28.13 -1.64
CA ALA A 12 -68.63 26.84 -1.14
C ALA A 12 -67.09 26.83 -0.97
N CYS A 13 -66.61 26.90 0.28
CA CYS A 13 -65.22 26.66 0.59
C CYS A 13 -64.89 25.17 0.42
N LEU A 14 -64.22 24.82 -0.65
CA LEU A 14 -63.58 23.52 -0.81
C LEU A 14 -62.33 23.50 0.10
N ALA A 15 -62.41 22.88 1.25
CA ALA A 15 -61.25 22.60 2.08
C ALA A 15 -60.46 21.48 1.41
N LEU A 16 -59.34 21.85 0.74
CA LEU A 16 -58.28 20.87 0.41
C LEU A 16 -57.66 20.39 1.73
N VAL A 17 -58.00 19.18 2.15
CA VAL A 17 -57.22 18.45 3.13
C VAL A 17 -55.94 18.04 2.44
N LEU A 18 -54.88 18.84 2.62
CA LEU A 18 -53.50 18.44 2.35
C LEU A 18 -53.18 17.39 3.43
N ASP A 19 -53.23 16.11 3.06
CA ASP A 19 -52.54 15.08 3.80
C ASP A 19 -51.06 15.46 3.88
N PRO A 20 -50.48 15.66 5.06
CA PRO A 20 -49.05 15.72 5.19
C PRO A 20 -48.54 14.29 5.07
N ALA A 21 -48.46 13.76 3.84
CA ALA A 21 -47.51 12.70 3.59
C ALA A 21 -46.14 13.30 3.91
N SER A 22 -45.75 13.22 5.18
CA SER A 22 -44.40 13.38 5.62
C SER A 22 -43.58 12.31 4.86
N ALA A 23 -43.03 12.68 3.72
CA ALA A 23 -41.84 12.03 3.24
C ALA A 23 -40.83 12.24 4.36
N SER A 24 -40.70 11.28 5.26
CA SER A 24 -39.50 11.10 6.04
C SER A 24 -38.41 10.93 4.96
N ALA A 25 -37.63 11.98 4.71
CA ALA A 25 -36.37 11.79 4.06
C ALA A 25 -35.64 10.80 4.95
N ASP A 26 -35.57 9.53 4.51
CA ASP A 26 -34.78 8.53 5.19
C ASP A 26 -33.40 9.12 5.39
N THR A 27 -33.01 9.36 6.63
CA THR A 27 -31.64 9.76 6.94
C THR A 27 -30.76 8.69 6.34
N PRO A 28 -29.77 9.04 5.46
CA PRO A 28 -28.92 8.03 4.87
C PRO A 28 -28.34 7.12 5.97
N ALA A 29 -28.41 5.82 5.75
CA ALA A 29 -27.91 4.85 6.73
C ALA A 29 -26.37 4.97 6.81
N ARG A 30 -25.83 4.83 8.01
CA ARG A 30 -24.36 4.69 8.15
C ARG A 30 -23.89 3.41 7.48
N PRO A 31 -22.67 3.37 6.91
CA PRO A 31 -22.10 2.12 6.43
C PRO A 31 -21.93 1.15 7.61
N THR A 32 -22.25 -0.11 7.38
CA THR A 32 -21.97 -1.20 8.34
C THR A 32 -20.58 -1.75 8.11
N ASN A 33 -20.06 -1.63 6.88
CA ASN A 33 -18.75 -2.12 6.50
C ASN A 33 -17.81 -0.96 6.15
N VAL A 34 -16.59 -0.99 6.67
CA VAL A 34 -15.54 -0.05 6.30
C VAL A 34 -14.33 -0.82 5.80
N ILE A 35 -13.90 -0.49 4.59
CA ILE A 35 -12.69 -1.01 3.96
C ILE A 35 -11.71 0.15 3.80
N LEU A 36 -10.57 0.07 4.49
CA LEU A 36 -9.45 1.00 4.36
C LEU A 36 -8.34 0.35 3.56
N VAL A 37 -8.01 0.90 2.41
CA VAL A 37 -6.87 0.48 1.58
C VAL A 37 -5.74 1.48 1.77
N ILE A 38 -4.57 1.00 2.15
CA ILE A 38 -3.34 1.77 2.29
C ILE A 38 -2.33 1.28 1.25
N GLY A 39 -1.98 2.16 0.30
CA GLY A 39 -0.81 1.97 -0.54
C GLY A 39 0.39 2.58 0.16
N ASP A 40 1.19 1.78 0.84
CA ASP A 40 2.37 2.25 1.58
C ASP A 40 3.35 2.91 0.59
N GLY A 41 3.72 4.16 0.85
CA GLY A 41 4.59 4.95 -0.03
C GLY A 41 3.92 5.50 -1.31
N MET A 42 2.59 5.37 -1.46
CA MET A 42 1.85 5.71 -2.67
C MET A 42 1.48 7.20 -2.74
N GLY A 43 2.33 8.01 -3.33
CA GLY A 43 2.02 9.39 -3.64
C GLY A 43 1.29 9.59 -4.99
N PRO A 44 0.96 10.84 -5.34
CA PRO A 44 0.27 11.17 -6.59
C PRO A 44 0.99 10.74 -7.86
N GLN A 45 2.32 10.74 -7.86
CA GLN A 45 3.12 10.38 -9.04
C GLN A 45 3.16 8.86 -9.27
N GLN A 46 3.13 8.06 -8.21
CA GLN A 46 3.02 6.60 -8.28
C GLN A 46 1.69 6.20 -8.93
N ILE A 47 0.59 6.85 -8.54
CA ILE A 47 -0.72 6.71 -9.20
C ILE A 47 -0.63 7.17 -10.67
N GLY A 48 0.05 8.29 -10.93
CA GLY A 48 0.26 8.81 -12.28
C GLY A 48 0.97 7.81 -13.20
N LEU A 49 1.97 7.08 -12.69
CA LEU A 49 2.68 6.03 -13.43
C LEU A 49 1.74 4.88 -13.82
N LEU A 50 0.95 4.36 -12.87
CA LEU A 50 -0.05 3.31 -13.12
C LEU A 50 -1.06 3.75 -14.19
N GLU A 51 -1.58 4.97 -14.08
CA GLU A 51 -2.58 5.53 -14.98
C GLU A 51 -2.05 5.76 -16.41
N LEU A 52 -0.78 6.15 -16.54
CA LEU A 52 -0.12 6.28 -17.85
C LEU A 52 0.09 4.91 -18.48
N TRP A 53 0.56 3.93 -17.71
CA TRP A 53 0.73 2.56 -18.19
C TRP A 53 -0.61 1.95 -18.65
N ALA A 54 -1.67 2.12 -17.86
CA ALA A 54 -3.00 1.63 -18.23
C ALA A 54 -3.50 2.20 -19.56
N ARG A 55 -3.21 3.47 -19.86
CA ARG A 55 -3.71 4.16 -21.05
C ARG A 55 -2.83 4.04 -22.28
N HIS A 56 -1.53 3.89 -22.12
CA HIS A 56 -0.59 4.08 -23.22
C HIS A 56 0.33 2.88 -23.50
N ALA A 57 0.51 1.96 -22.55
CA ALA A 57 1.33 0.79 -22.76
C ALA A 57 0.59 -0.28 -23.59
N THR A 58 1.35 -1.01 -24.40
CA THR A 58 0.81 -2.16 -25.15
C THR A 58 0.73 -3.42 -24.27
N SER A 59 1.49 -3.46 -23.18
CA SER A 59 1.56 -4.56 -22.21
C SER A 59 0.46 -4.52 -21.14
N THR A 60 -0.36 -3.47 -21.12
CA THR A 60 -1.40 -3.30 -20.12
C THR A 60 -2.55 -4.32 -20.25
N PRO A 61 -3.10 -4.87 -19.16
CA PRO A 61 -4.30 -5.71 -19.21
C PRO A 61 -5.61 -4.90 -19.33
N TYR A 62 -5.56 -3.57 -19.21
CA TYR A 62 -6.75 -2.72 -19.26
C TYR A 62 -7.16 -2.41 -20.69
N ALA A 63 -8.12 -3.17 -21.24
CA ALA A 63 -8.57 -3.03 -22.61
C ALA A 63 -9.16 -1.63 -22.94
N ASP A 64 -9.73 -0.95 -21.95
CA ASP A 64 -10.31 0.40 -22.05
C ASP A 64 -9.39 1.49 -21.50
N GLY A 65 -8.18 1.14 -21.07
CA GLY A 65 -7.22 2.07 -20.49
C GLY A 65 -7.62 2.65 -19.14
N VAL A 66 -8.53 2.00 -18.39
CA VAL A 66 -9.06 2.50 -17.12
C VAL A 66 -8.78 1.53 -15.99
N THR A 67 -8.02 1.96 -14.99
CA THR A 67 -7.70 1.22 -13.78
C THR A 67 -8.91 1.06 -12.85
N HIS A 68 -8.86 0.12 -11.91
CA HIS A 68 -9.86 0.01 -10.85
C HIS A 68 -9.78 1.20 -9.90
N TYR A 69 -8.57 1.69 -9.59
CA TYR A 69 -8.38 2.93 -8.83
C TYR A 69 -9.16 4.09 -9.47
N ARG A 70 -8.99 4.33 -10.77
CA ARG A 70 -9.71 5.40 -11.48
C ARG A 70 -11.22 5.21 -11.44
N ARG A 71 -11.73 3.98 -11.59
CA ARG A 71 -13.17 3.68 -11.51
C ARG A 71 -13.76 4.04 -10.16
N PHE A 72 -13.02 3.81 -9.07
CA PHE A 72 -13.40 4.25 -7.73
C PHE A 72 -13.32 5.76 -7.61
N ALA A 73 -12.19 6.37 -7.97
CA ALA A 73 -11.96 7.81 -7.85
C ALA A 73 -12.98 8.66 -8.64
N GLN A 74 -13.51 8.16 -9.77
CA GLN A 74 -14.55 8.84 -10.56
C GLN A 74 -15.93 8.88 -9.88
N ARG A 75 -16.16 8.04 -8.86
CA ARG A 75 -17.43 7.91 -8.15
C ARG A 75 -17.35 8.39 -6.70
N ALA A 76 -16.19 8.73 -6.24
CA ALA A 76 -15.85 9.05 -4.87
C ALA A 76 -15.70 10.56 -4.65
N ASP A 77 -15.77 10.98 -3.42
CA ASP A 77 -15.21 12.25 -2.97
C ASP A 77 -13.70 12.15 -2.89
N LEU A 78 -12.99 13.20 -3.31
CA LEU A 78 -11.54 13.25 -3.33
C LEU A 78 -11.02 14.31 -2.36
N SER A 79 -10.04 13.93 -1.56
CA SER A 79 -9.32 14.78 -0.62
C SER A 79 -7.81 14.56 -0.72
N LEU A 80 -7.04 15.41 -0.06
CA LEU A 80 -5.61 15.22 0.20
C LEU A 80 -5.39 15.17 1.70
N SER A 81 -4.54 14.27 2.16
CA SER A 81 -4.15 14.14 3.57
C SER A 81 -2.70 14.55 3.78
N TRP A 82 -2.47 15.37 4.80
CA TRP A 82 -1.15 15.65 5.35
C TRP A 82 -0.70 14.51 6.26
N THR A 83 0.61 14.31 6.37
CA THR A 83 1.19 13.12 7.00
C THR A 83 2.22 13.44 8.10
N GLU A 84 2.13 14.62 8.75
CA GLU A 84 3.13 15.02 9.74
C GLU A 84 3.08 14.15 11.01
N PRO A 85 4.25 13.76 11.56
CA PRO A 85 4.36 13.17 12.89
C PRO A 85 4.37 14.26 13.97
N ASP A 86 4.16 13.90 15.24
CA ASP A 86 4.48 14.79 16.36
C ASP A 86 5.98 15.08 16.40
N GLY A 87 6.32 16.37 16.40
CA GLY A 87 7.71 16.84 16.54
C GLY A 87 8.60 16.65 15.31
N GLY A 88 8.06 16.23 14.16
CA GLY A 88 8.81 16.02 12.91
C GLY A 88 8.13 16.63 11.68
N LEU A 89 8.81 16.61 10.55
CA LEU A 89 8.27 17.10 9.27
C LEU A 89 7.92 15.97 8.29
N VAL A 90 8.61 14.84 8.40
CA VAL A 90 8.42 13.68 7.52
C VAL A 90 8.07 12.48 8.38
N VAL A 91 7.00 11.80 8.01
CA VAL A 91 6.45 10.67 8.75
C VAL A 91 7.12 9.35 8.34
N ASP A 92 7.06 8.36 9.26
CA ASP A 92 7.29 6.95 8.94
C ASP A 92 5.97 6.17 8.98
N SER A 93 5.96 4.96 8.44
CA SER A 93 4.74 4.11 8.37
C SER A 93 4.14 3.81 9.75
N ALA A 94 4.98 3.70 10.81
CA ALA A 94 4.49 3.40 12.16
C ALA A 94 3.64 4.54 12.72
N CYS A 95 4.16 5.76 12.66
CA CYS A 95 3.43 6.96 13.06
C CYS A 95 2.17 7.15 12.22
N SER A 96 2.32 7.12 10.91
CA SER A 96 1.22 7.38 9.97
C SER A 96 0.08 6.37 10.14
N ALA A 97 0.39 5.06 10.17
CA ALA A 97 -0.61 4.03 10.40
C ALA A 97 -1.23 4.12 11.80
N THR A 98 -0.47 4.52 12.83
CA THR A 98 -1.00 4.79 14.17
C THR A 98 -2.03 5.93 14.13
N GLN A 99 -1.74 7.01 13.43
CA GLN A 99 -2.68 8.12 13.27
C GLN A 99 -3.98 7.70 12.55
N LEU A 100 -3.86 6.89 11.49
CA LEU A 100 -5.03 6.34 10.78
C LEU A 100 -5.82 5.34 11.64
N ALA A 101 -5.12 4.52 12.43
CA ALA A 101 -5.74 3.48 13.25
C ALA A 101 -6.40 4.00 14.52
N THR A 102 -6.00 5.18 15.03
CA THR A 102 -6.41 5.68 16.36
C THR A 102 -7.04 7.06 16.33
N GLY A 103 -6.83 7.83 15.26
CA GLY A 103 -7.26 9.23 15.19
C GLY A 103 -6.41 10.20 16.04
N VAL A 104 -5.31 9.76 16.66
CA VAL A 104 -4.49 10.63 17.51
C VAL A 104 -3.16 10.97 16.84
N VAL A 105 -2.60 12.13 17.17
CA VAL A 105 -1.25 12.52 16.75
C VAL A 105 -0.24 11.60 17.43
N ALA A 106 0.69 11.03 16.66
CA ALA A 106 1.72 10.11 17.14
C ALA A 106 3.13 10.57 16.75
N PRO A 107 4.15 10.24 17.54
CA PRO A 107 5.56 10.45 17.16
C PRO A 107 6.02 9.36 16.16
N SER A 108 7.13 9.63 15.47
CA SER A 108 7.74 8.67 14.55
C SER A 108 8.11 7.36 15.24
N GLU A 109 8.08 6.24 14.49
CA GLU A 109 8.49 4.88 14.89
C GLU A 109 7.68 4.23 16.01
N VAL A 110 6.61 4.86 16.48
CA VAL A 110 5.73 4.38 17.57
C VAL A 110 4.50 3.70 17.01
N LEU A 111 4.03 2.63 17.67
CA LEU A 111 2.80 1.91 17.30
C LEU A 111 1.74 2.04 18.40
N GLY A 112 0.54 2.50 18.04
CA GLY A 112 -0.64 2.51 18.89
C GLY A 112 -0.54 3.39 20.15
N LEU A 113 0.44 4.31 20.23
CA LEU A 113 0.61 5.25 21.33
C LEU A 113 0.46 6.69 20.84
N ASP A 114 -0.06 7.56 21.69
CA ASP A 114 -0.16 9.00 21.42
C ASP A 114 1.17 9.74 21.64
N ALA A 115 1.19 11.05 21.38
CA ALA A 115 2.35 11.93 21.55
C ALA A 115 2.91 11.99 23.00
N ARG A 116 2.20 11.48 24.00
CA ARG A 116 2.64 11.38 25.39
C ARG A 116 3.15 9.99 25.75
N GLY A 117 3.04 9.01 24.81
CA GLY A 117 3.33 7.61 25.03
C GLY A 117 2.21 6.85 25.74
N ASP A 118 1.02 7.44 25.82
CA ASP A 118 -0.15 6.76 26.38
C ASP A 118 -0.79 5.86 25.28
N ARG A 119 -1.32 4.71 25.69
CA ARG A 119 -2.01 3.79 24.79
C ARG A 119 -3.24 4.45 24.19
N ALA A 120 -3.33 4.47 22.86
CA ALA A 120 -4.48 4.94 22.11
C ALA A 120 -5.34 3.74 21.66
N THR A 121 -6.66 3.83 21.82
CA THR A 121 -7.57 2.76 21.33
C THR A 121 -7.56 2.73 19.82
N THR A 122 -7.31 1.57 19.23
CA THR A 122 -7.34 1.40 17.78
C THR A 122 -8.78 1.17 17.27
N ILE A 123 -9.01 1.46 16.00
CA ILE A 123 -10.31 1.19 15.36
C ILE A 123 -10.68 -0.29 15.39
N VAL A 124 -9.70 -1.20 15.33
CA VAL A 124 -9.90 -2.65 15.49
C VAL A 124 -10.42 -2.99 16.90
N GLU A 125 -9.82 -2.40 17.94
CA GLU A 125 -10.27 -2.60 19.33
C GLU A 125 -11.67 -2.02 19.55
N ALA A 126 -11.94 -0.83 19.01
CA ALA A 126 -13.25 -0.19 19.12
C ALA A 126 -14.33 -0.94 18.33
N ALA A 127 -14.03 -1.38 17.11
CA ALA A 127 -14.93 -2.18 16.28
C ALA A 127 -15.30 -3.50 16.97
N HIS A 128 -14.29 -4.23 17.47
CA HIS A 128 -14.53 -5.46 18.24
C HIS A 128 -15.39 -5.22 19.49
N ALA A 129 -15.15 -4.14 20.24
CA ALA A 129 -15.95 -3.79 21.42
C ALA A 129 -17.43 -3.50 21.08
N ARG A 130 -17.73 -3.20 19.81
CA ARG A 130 -19.08 -3.00 19.28
C ARG A 130 -19.67 -4.25 18.62
N GLY A 131 -18.93 -5.35 18.60
CA GLY A 131 -19.36 -6.61 18.02
C GLY A 131 -19.10 -6.76 16.52
N LEU A 132 -18.40 -5.82 15.86
CA LEU A 132 -18.06 -5.92 14.45
C LEU A 132 -16.90 -6.89 14.25
N ALA A 133 -16.92 -7.61 13.13
CA ALA A 133 -15.76 -8.40 12.70
C ALA A 133 -14.59 -7.52 12.25
N THR A 134 -13.36 -8.02 12.38
CA THR A 134 -12.16 -7.25 12.10
C THR A 134 -11.15 -8.01 11.25
N GLY A 135 -10.58 -7.34 10.24
CA GLY A 135 -9.60 -7.94 9.34
C GLY A 135 -8.43 -7.02 9.01
N LEU A 136 -7.25 -7.63 8.90
CA LEU A 136 -6.02 -6.98 8.47
C LEU A 136 -5.35 -7.85 7.41
N VAL A 137 -5.04 -7.26 6.27
CA VAL A 137 -4.39 -7.91 5.13
C VAL A 137 -3.18 -7.09 4.71
N SER A 138 -2.03 -7.74 4.50
CA SER A 138 -0.80 -7.06 4.05
C SER A 138 0.10 -8.01 3.27
N ASP A 139 0.79 -7.51 2.26
CA ASP A 139 1.83 -8.25 1.54
C ASP A 139 3.24 -8.06 2.14
N THR A 140 3.32 -7.45 3.33
CA THR A 140 4.55 -7.31 4.14
C THR A 140 4.67 -8.44 5.18
N ARG A 141 4.74 -8.10 6.45
CA ARG A 141 4.73 -8.98 7.63
C ARG A 141 3.59 -8.58 8.56
N ALA A 142 2.95 -9.53 9.22
CA ALA A 142 1.93 -9.24 10.23
C ALA A 142 2.44 -8.31 11.35
N THR A 143 3.75 -8.31 11.58
CA THR A 143 4.45 -7.47 12.56
C THR A 143 5.03 -6.19 11.97
N HIS A 144 4.91 -5.94 10.65
CA HIS A 144 5.33 -4.68 10.03
C HIS A 144 4.49 -3.52 10.54
N ALA A 145 5.03 -2.33 10.46
CA ALA A 145 4.48 -1.14 11.12
C ALA A 145 3.00 -0.90 10.80
N THR A 146 2.64 -0.95 9.51
CA THR A 146 1.29 -0.59 9.05
C THR A 146 0.22 -1.54 9.60
N PRO A 147 0.27 -2.87 9.41
CA PRO A 147 -0.75 -3.73 10.01
C PRO A 147 -0.67 -3.75 11.53
N ALA A 148 0.55 -3.65 12.11
CA ALA A 148 0.75 -3.70 13.56
C ALA A 148 0.11 -2.50 14.29
N ALA A 149 0.10 -1.31 13.69
CA ALA A 149 -0.51 -0.12 14.28
C ALA A 149 -2.01 -0.27 14.60
N PHE A 150 -2.70 -1.21 13.94
CA PHE A 150 -4.12 -1.45 14.15
C PHE A 150 -4.43 -2.36 15.36
N PHE A 151 -3.42 -3.01 15.96
CA PHE A 151 -3.63 -3.93 17.10
C PHE A 151 -2.54 -3.88 18.17
N ALA A 152 -1.38 -3.28 17.91
CA ALA A 152 -0.24 -3.31 18.81
C ALA A 152 0.06 -1.94 19.41
N HIS A 153 0.65 -1.96 20.62
CA HIS A 153 1.04 -0.76 21.38
C HIS A 153 2.45 -0.95 21.90
N VAL A 154 3.42 -0.41 21.16
CA VAL A 154 4.84 -0.48 21.51
C VAL A 154 5.55 0.85 21.23
N PRO A 155 6.55 1.21 22.04
CA PRO A 155 7.27 2.47 21.88
C PRO A 155 8.19 2.51 20.66
N HIS A 156 8.39 1.39 19.96
CA HIS A 156 9.22 1.34 18.77
C HIS A 156 8.82 0.17 17.86
N ARG A 157 8.66 0.43 16.57
CA ARG A 157 8.23 -0.54 15.54
C ARG A 157 9.15 -1.75 15.38
N SER A 158 10.44 -1.63 15.75
CA SER A 158 11.39 -2.75 15.69
C SER A 158 11.13 -3.84 16.73
N MET A 159 10.23 -3.62 17.70
CA MET A 159 9.84 -4.60 18.71
C MET A 159 8.93 -5.70 18.15
N GLU A 160 9.22 -6.19 16.94
CA GLU A 160 8.35 -7.11 16.18
C GLU A 160 8.03 -8.42 16.92
N THR A 161 8.91 -8.89 17.81
CA THR A 161 8.61 -10.08 18.66
C THR A 161 7.51 -9.78 19.68
N VAL A 162 7.49 -8.58 20.25
CA VAL A 162 6.43 -8.12 21.16
C VAL A 162 5.13 -7.87 20.39
N VAL A 163 5.22 -7.29 19.19
CA VAL A 163 4.07 -7.12 18.30
C VAL A 163 3.42 -8.46 17.97
N ALA A 164 4.22 -9.51 17.66
CA ALA A 164 3.70 -10.85 17.43
C ALA A 164 2.95 -11.44 18.66
N GLU A 165 3.45 -11.18 19.88
CA GLU A 165 2.78 -11.57 21.12
C GLU A 165 1.44 -10.82 21.31
N GLN A 166 1.42 -9.53 20.97
CA GLN A 166 0.18 -8.74 21.06
C GLN A 166 -0.85 -9.18 20.01
N LEU A 167 -0.44 -9.67 18.83
CA LEU A 167 -1.37 -10.25 17.86
C LEU A 167 -2.09 -11.48 18.43
N VAL A 168 -1.39 -12.35 19.17
CA VAL A 168 -2.04 -13.51 19.82
C VAL A 168 -3.15 -13.08 20.78
N ALA A 169 -2.94 -12.00 21.51
CA ALA A 169 -3.90 -11.45 22.45
C ALA A 169 -4.94 -10.50 21.81
N SER A 170 -4.75 -10.11 20.56
CA SER A 170 -5.61 -9.11 19.89
C SER A 170 -6.97 -9.68 19.50
N PRO A 171 -7.97 -8.82 19.31
CA PRO A 171 -9.31 -9.23 18.86
C PRO A 171 -9.42 -9.44 17.33
N VAL A 172 -8.34 -9.28 16.57
CA VAL A 172 -8.36 -9.43 15.10
C VAL A 172 -8.88 -10.81 14.69
N ASP A 173 -9.92 -10.89 13.88
CA ASP A 173 -10.49 -12.17 13.42
C ASP A 173 -9.71 -12.73 12.22
N VAL A 174 -9.39 -11.87 11.26
CA VAL A 174 -8.67 -12.26 10.04
C VAL A 174 -7.36 -11.47 9.94
N MET A 175 -6.22 -12.17 10.04
CA MET A 175 -4.89 -11.61 9.76
C MET A 175 -4.25 -12.40 8.63
N LEU A 176 -3.98 -11.76 7.48
CA LEU A 176 -3.37 -12.42 6.32
C LEU A 176 -2.12 -11.65 5.87
N SER A 177 -0.93 -12.24 6.05
CA SER A 177 0.35 -11.58 5.72
C SER A 177 1.51 -12.56 5.70
N GLY A 178 2.76 -12.06 5.62
CA GLY A 178 3.99 -12.78 5.90
C GLY A 178 4.37 -12.72 7.38
N GLY A 179 5.67 -12.97 7.70
CA GLY A 179 6.24 -12.72 9.02
C GLY A 179 6.31 -13.94 9.96
N ALA A 180 6.15 -15.15 9.46
CA ALA A 180 6.16 -16.38 10.27
C ALA A 180 7.37 -16.53 11.21
N ALA A 181 8.50 -15.89 10.87
CA ALA A 181 9.73 -15.95 11.68
C ALA A 181 9.58 -15.36 13.09
N TYR A 182 8.64 -14.43 13.29
CA TYR A 182 8.39 -13.83 14.59
C TYR A 182 7.42 -14.64 15.47
N PHE A 183 6.83 -15.70 14.90
CA PHE A 183 5.89 -16.60 15.59
C PHE A 183 6.51 -17.96 15.92
N ALA A 184 7.61 -18.30 15.25
CA ALA A 184 8.28 -19.58 15.40
C ALA A 184 9.19 -19.61 16.65
N PRO A 185 9.25 -20.73 17.41
CA PRO A 185 10.15 -20.86 18.55
C PRO A 185 11.62 -20.74 18.13
N LYS A 186 12.46 -20.22 19.04
CA LYS A 186 13.90 -19.97 18.82
C LYS A 186 14.66 -21.15 18.23
N SER A 187 14.30 -22.37 18.62
CA SER A 187 14.94 -23.61 18.14
C SER A 187 14.77 -23.85 16.65
N LEU A 188 13.81 -23.23 15.98
CA LEU A 188 13.59 -23.36 14.53
C LEU A 188 14.52 -22.42 13.74
N GLN A 189 15.65 -22.96 13.27
CA GLN A 189 16.73 -22.22 12.60
C GLN A 189 17.03 -22.73 11.18
N GLY A 190 15.98 -23.01 10.39
CA GLY A 190 16.10 -23.51 9.01
C GLY A 190 16.05 -25.03 8.89
N GLY A 191 15.96 -25.53 7.66
CA GLY A 191 15.95 -26.95 7.32
C GLY A 191 14.58 -27.62 7.42
N ALA A 192 14.59 -28.98 7.33
CA ALA A 192 13.36 -29.77 7.20
C ALA A 192 12.36 -29.60 8.36
N ALA A 193 12.84 -29.42 9.60
CA ALA A 193 11.98 -29.23 10.77
C ALA A 193 11.17 -27.98 10.68
N THR A 194 11.77 -26.87 10.20
CA THR A 194 11.07 -25.57 10.04
C THR A 194 10.09 -25.61 8.88
N ARG A 195 10.44 -26.29 7.80
CA ARG A 195 9.52 -26.52 6.68
C ARG A 195 8.31 -27.35 7.14
N ALA A 196 8.50 -28.38 7.96
CA ALA A 196 7.41 -29.19 8.51
C ALA A 196 6.49 -28.35 9.44
N TRP A 197 7.09 -27.46 10.26
CA TRP A 197 6.32 -26.53 11.10
C TRP A 197 5.44 -25.59 10.27
N ALA A 198 5.92 -25.12 9.11
CA ALA A 198 5.18 -24.29 8.17
C ALA A 198 4.34 -25.13 7.16
N GLY A 199 3.92 -26.34 7.51
CA GLY A 199 3.08 -27.17 6.65
C GLY A 199 3.70 -27.58 5.31
N GLY A 200 5.00 -27.45 5.14
CA GLY A 200 5.72 -27.72 3.88
C GLY A 200 5.91 -26.49 2.98
N ALA A 201 5.28 -25.35 3.29
CA ALA A 201 5.24 -24.18 2.42
C ALA A 201 6.63 -23.52 2.24
N PHE A 202 7.36 -23.27 3.34
CA PHE A 202 8.66 -22.58 3.31
C PHE A 202 9.51 -22.93 4.52
N GLU A 203 10.79 -22.54 4.49
CA GLU A 203 11.68 -22.65 5.65
C GLU A 203 11.62 -21.39 6.50
N VAL A 204 11.75 -21.56 7.82
CA VAL A 204 11.76 -20.47 8.79
C VAL A 204 13.10 -20.42 9.52
N LYS A 205 13.64 -19.22 9.66
CA LYS A 205 14.67 -18.89 10.63
C LYS A 205 14.07 -17.95 11.67
N SER A 206 13.81 -18.49 12.86
CA SER A 206 13.14 -17.75 13.93
C SER A 206 13.88 -16.45 14.27
N LYS A 207 13.10 -15.42 14.53
CA LYS A 207 13.55 -14.12 15.04
C LYS A 207 13.33 -13.97 16.55
N ARG A 208 12.71 -14.97 17.20
CA ARG A 208 12.45 -14.96 18.64
C ARG A 208 13.70 -15.37 19.43
N SER A 209 13.77 -14.87 20.67
CA SER A 209 14.80 -15.22 21.64
C SER A 209 14.35 -16.30 22.63
N ASP A 210 13.05 -16.68 22.61
CA ASP A 210 12.42 -17.68 23.47
C ASP A 210 11.90 -18.90 22.68
N GLU A 211 11.41 -19.91 23.39
CA GLU A 211 10.87 -21.14 22.80
C GLU A 211 9.34 -21.14 22.66
N ARG A 212 8.68 -19.96 22.75
CA ARG A 212 7.24 -19.90 22.51
C ARG A 212 6.93 -20.16 21.05
N ASP A 213 5.93 -21.02 20.81
CA ASP A 213 5.30 -21.22 19.50
C ASP A 213 4.00 -20.42 19.47
N LEU A 214 4.05 -19.19 18.95
CA LEU A 214 2.88 -18.32 18.90
C LEU A 214 1.82 -18.84 17.93
N THR A 215 2.18 -19.71 16.97
CA THR A 215 1.17 -20.35 16.11
C THR A 215 0.35 -21.38 16.87
N ALA A 216 0.97 -22.11 17.80
CA ALA A 216 0.25 -23.01 18.69
C ALA A 216 -0.67 -22.24 19.66
N GLU A 217 -0.21 -21.08 20.16
CA GLU A 217 -1.03 -20.20 21.01
C GLU A 217 -2.24 -19.62 20.25
N LEU A 218 -2.05 -19.19 18.99
CA LEU A 218 -3.14 -18.73 18.11
C LEU A 218 -4.16 -19.86 17.87
N ARG A 219 -3.72 -21.10 17.62
CA ARG A 219 -4.63 -22.24 17.47
C ARG A 219 -5.38 -22.53 18.78
N ALA A 220 -4.72 -22.44 19.92
CA ALA A 220 -5.35 -22.60 21.23
C ALA A 220 -6.40 -21.51 21.53
N SER A 221 -6.28 -20.33 20.94
CA SER A 221 -7.29 -19.25 21.01
C SER A 221 -8.46 -19.44 20.04
N GLY A 222 -8.50 -20.55 19.29
CA GLY A 222 -9.59 -20.85 18.35
C GLY A 222 -9.44 -20.22 16.97
N ARG A 223 -8.22 -19.87 16.57
CA ARG A 223 -7.91 -19.39 15.21
C ARG A 223 -7.28 -20.50 14.38
N ASP A 224 -7.64 -20.57 13.12
CA ASP A 224 -6.87 -21.36 12.15
C ASP A 224 -5.55 -20.64 11.85
N VAL A 225 -4.47 -21.40 11.77
CA VAL A 225 -3.16 -20.86 11.34
C VAL A 225 -2.74 -21.61 10.09
N VAL A 226 -2.59 -20.85 9.00
CA VAL A 226 -2.33 -21.38 7.65
C VAL A 226 -1.09 -20.71 7.02
N PHE A 227 -0.42 -21.44 6.11
CA PHE A 227 0.86 -21.01 5.55
C PHE A 227 0.86 -20.91 4.01
N ASP A 228 -0.24 -21.31 3.35
CA ASP A 228 -0.37 -21.30 1.91
C ASP A 228 -1.82 -21.03 1.47
N LEU A 229 -2.04 -20.89 0.17
CA LEU A 229 -3.35 -20.62 -0.39
C LEU A 229 -4.34 -21.76 -0.12
N ALA A 230 -3.93 -23.01 -0.21
CA ALA A 230 -4.82 -24.16 -0.01
C ALA A 230 -5.33 -24.19 1.43
N GLY A 231 -4.43 -23.95 2.40
CA GLY A 231 -4.80 -23.76 3.81
C GLY A 231 -5.77 -22.60 4.01
N LEU A 232 -5.52 -21.46 3.35
CA LEU A 232 -6.41 -20.29 3.42
C LEU A 232 -7.82 -20.60 2.90
N GLN A 233 -7.92 -21.32 1.77
CA GLN A 233 -9.22 -21.71 1.21
C GLN A 233 -10.01 -22.65 2.10
N GLY A 234 -9.34 -23.50 2.89
CA GLY A 234 -9.98 -24.43 3.82
C GLY A 234 -10.21 -23.89 5.23
N ALA A 235 -9.72 -22.70 5.57
CA ALA A 235 -9.81 -22.13 6.91
C ALA A 235 -11.20 -21.60 7.24
N GLY A 236 -11.53 -21.64 8.53
CA GLY A 236 -12.77 -21.06 9.08
C GLY A 236 -12.79 -19.53 9.13
N PRO A 237 -13.76 -18.94 9.85
CA PRO A 237 -13.97 -17.50 9.88
C PRO A 237 -12.85 -16.75 10.61
N ARG A 238 -12.22 -17.35 11.64
CA ARG A 238 -11.10 -16.74 12.37
C ARG A 238 -9.78 -17.38 11.94
N VAL A 239 -8.97 -16.61 11.21
CA VAL A 239 -7.75 -17.14 10.58
C VAL A 239 -6.56 -16.20 10.71
N THR A 240 -5.38 -16.78 10.96
CA THR A 240 -4.09 -16.11 10.82
C THR A 240 -3.30 -16.82 9.72
N GLY A 241 -3.13 -16.16 8.57
CA GLY A 241 -2.30 -16.63 7.46
C GLY A 241 -0.92 -15.99 7.53
N LEU A 242 0.12 -16.84 7.62
CA LEU A 242 1.53 -16.43 7.66
C LEU A 242 2.25 -17.06 6.46
N PHE A 243 2.12 -16.42 5.28
CA PHE A 243 2.46 -17.04 3.99
C PHE A 243 3.93 -16.97 3.60
N ALA A 244 4.76 -16.36 4.42
CA ALA A 244 6.22 -16.27 4.24
C ALA A 244 6.94 -16.18 5.57
N ALA A 245 8.22 -16.57 5.60
CA ALA A 245 9.06 -16.40 6.79
C ALA A 245 9.25 -14.92 7.18
N SER A 246 9.41 -14.03 6.20
CA SER A 246 9.50 -12.59 6.34
C SER A 246 8.42 -11.93 5.45
N ARG A 247 8.79 -10.97 4.60
CA ARG A 247 7.89 -10.38 3.60
C ARG A 247 7.37 -11.44 2.61
N MET A 248 6.22 -11.22 2.03
CA MET A 248 5.72 -12.03 0.92
C MET A 248 6.54 -11.79 -0.35
N ALA A 249 6.33 -12.61 -1.36
CA ALA A 249 6.97 -12.41 -2.66
C ALA A 249 6.57 -11.05 -3.25
N ASP A 250 7.55 -10.37 -3.87
CA ASP A 250 7.29 -9.17 -4.67
C ASP A 250 6.50 -9.50 -5.96
N ALA A 251 6.11 -8.49 -6.71
CA ALA A 251 5.33 -8.66 -7.93
C ALA A 251 6.02 -9.55 -8.97
N PHE A 252 7.34 -9.55 -9.03
CA PHE A 252 8.09 -10.40 -9.97
C PHE A 252 8.12 -11.85 -9.49
N GLY A 253 8.33 -12.10 -8.20
CA GLY A 253 8.29 -13.42 -7.58
C GLY A 253 6.90 -14.05 -7.70
N ASP A 254 5.83 -13.27 -7.46
CA ASP A 254 4.46 -13.71 -7.64
C ASP A 254 4.16 -14.05 -9.13
N ARG A 255 4.59 -13.19 -10.06
CA ARG A 255 4.44 -13.45 -11.51
C ARG A 255 5.18 -14.71 -11.94
N ALA A 256 6.40 -14.93 -11.45
CA ALA A 256 7.18 -16.12 -11.74
C ALA A 256 6.54 -17.39 -11.17
N ALA A 257 6.03 -17.34 -9.94
CA ALA A 257 5.34 -18.46 -9.31
C ALA A 257 4.07 -18.86 -10.06
N ARG A 258 3.34 -17.90 -10.62
CA ARG A 258 2.14 -18.15 -11.42
C ARG A 258 2.42 -18.71 -12.80
N ALA A 259 3.54 -18.33 -13.41
CA ALA A 259 3.96 -18.85 -14.71
C ALA A 259 4.34 -20.35 -14.63
N ASN A 260 4.67 -20.85 -13.42
CA ASN A 260 4.98 -22.26 -13.18
C ASN A 260 3.94 -22.88 -12.22
N PRO A 261 2.83 -23.42 -12.73
CA PRO A 261 1.66 -23.80 -11.93
C PRO A 261 1.81 -25.13 -11.17
N ALA A 262 2.97 -25.42 -10.61
CA ALA A 262 3.04 -26.40 -9.55
C ALA A 262 3.13 -25.59 -8.27
N PRO A 263 2.16 -25.42 -7.51
CA PRO A 263 1.82 -26.27 -6.44
C PRO A 263 0.71 -25.91 -5.49
N GLU A 264 0.38 -26.89 -4.76
CA GLU A 264 -0.43 -26.91 -3.56
C GLU A 264 0.01 -25.91 -2.46
N ASN A 265 1.27 -25.45 -2.45
CA ASN A 265 1.86 -24.63 -1.37
C ASN A 265 2.24 -23.20 -1.80
N ARG A 266 1.54 -22.59 -2.76
CA ARG A 266 1.86 -21.22 -3.19
C ARG A 266 1.32 -20.16 -2.22
N GLN A 267 2.00 -19.04 -2.15
CA GLN A 267 1.50 -17.87 -1.46
C GLN A 267 0.23 -17.35 -2.17
N PRO A 268 -0.79 -16.89 -1.42
CA PRO A 268 -1.89 -16.12 -2.01
C PRO A 268 -1.38 -14.77 -2.52
N THR A 269 -2.04 -14.23 -3.54
CA THR A 269 -1.85 -12.84 -3.94
C THR A 269 -2.56 -11.89 -2.99
N LEU A 270 -2.23 -10.59 -3.07
CA LEU A 270 -2.95 -9.57 -2.33
C LEU A 270 -4.46 -9.57 -2.67
N ALA A 271 -4.82 -9.78 -3.95
CA ALA A 271 -6.21 -9.89 -4.37
C ALA A 271 -6.92 -11.14 -3.80
N GLU A 272 -6.23 -12.28 -3.74
CA GLU A 272 -6.78 -13.51 -3.14
C GLU A 272 -6.92 -13.38 -1.62
N MET A 273 -5.97 -12.71 -0.95
CA MET A 273 -6.09 -12.41 0.48
C MET A 273 -7.25 -11.46 0.77
N ALA A 274 -7.39 -10.39 -0.03
CA ALA A 274 -8.50 -9.45 0.10
C ALA A 274 -9.86 -10.13 -0.09
N SER A 275 -10.02 -10.96 -1.14
CA SER A 275 -11.24 -11.74 -1.36
C SER A 275 -11.53 -12.67 -0.19
N ALA A 276 -10.51 -13.41 0.28
CA ALA A 276 -10.67 -14.35 1.38
C ALA A 276 -11.02 -13.68 2.72
N ALA A 277 -10.54 -12.46 2.96
CA ALA A 277 -10.92 -11.65 4.11
C ALA A 277 -12.35 -11.14 3.98
N LEU A 278 -12.72 -10.57 2.84
CA LEU A 278 -14.07 -10.08 2.58
C LEU A 278 -15.11 -11.17 2.72
N ASP A 279 -14.88 -12.36 2.13
CA ASP A 279 -15.81 -13.50 2.22
C ASP A 279 -16.08 -13.94 3.68
N ARG A 280 -15.08 -13.84 4.57
CA ARG A 280 -15.21 -14.23 5.98
C ARG A 280 -15.86 -13.16 6.85
N LEU A 281 -15.53 -11.90 6.59
CA LEU A 281 -16.02 -10.77 7.38
C LEU A 281 -17.47 -10.43 7.01
N ASP A 282 -17.89 -10.71 5.77
CA ASP A 282 -19.24 -10.47 5.27
C ASP A 282 -20.33 -11.34 5.95
N ASP A 283 -19.92 -12.41 6.63
CA ASP A 283 -20.83 -13.27 7.41
C ASP A 283 -21.26 -12.63 8.75
N ASP A 284 -20.62 -11.53 9.19
CA ASP A 284 -20.98 -10.85 10.43
C ASP A 284 -22.18 -9.92 10.20
N PRO A 285 -23.30 -10.13 10.93
CA PRO A 285 -24.52 -9.34 10.74
C PRO A 285 -24.39 -7.88 11.21
N ASP A 286 -23.44 -7.58 12.07
CA ASP A 286 -23.19 -6.23 12.59
C ASP A 286 -22.24 -5.43 11.69
N GLY A 287 -21.61 -6.09 10.70
CA GLY A 287 -20.67 -5.53 9.76
C GLY A 287 -19.21 -5.66 10.20
N PHE A 288 -18.29 -4.99 9.50
CA PHE A 288 -16.87 -5.16 9.73
C PHE A 288 -16.01 -3.93 9.48
N PHE A 289 -14.79 -3.97 10.03
CA PHE A 289 -13.66 -3.15 9.64
C PHE A 289 -12.59 -4.02 8.97
N LEU A 290 -12.16 -3.65 7.78
CA LEU A 290 -11.07 -4.31 7.05
C LEU A 290 -10.02 -3.30 6.60
N MET A 291 -8.77 -3.48 7.02
CA MET A 291 -7.62 -2.78 6.44
C MET A 291 -6.89 -3.71 5.46
N ILE A 292 -6.54 -3.18 4.28
CA ILE A 292 -5.74 -3.87 3.26
C ILE A 292 -4.55 -2.99 2.90
N GLU A 293 -3.35 -3.50 3.10
CA GLU A 293 -2.10 -2.82 2.77
C GLU A 293 -1.45 -3.42 1.52
N ALA A 294 -1.09 -2.55 0.57
CA ALA A 294 -0.14 -2.83 -0.51
C ALA A 294 1.22 -2.22 -0.11
N GLY A 295 1.97 -2.94 0.71
CA GLY A 295 3.14 -2.40 1.42
C GLY A 295 4.42 -2.40 0.60
N GLN A 296 4.49 -3.16 -0.49
CA GLN A 296 5.73 -3.25 -1.28
C GLN A 296 5.91 -2.11 -2.30
N ILE A 297 4.92 -1.22 -2.44
CA ILE A 297 5.06 0.04 -3.20
C ILE A 297 6.12 0.92 -2.54
N ASP A 298 6.11 1.02 -1.21
CA ASP A 298 7.10 1.74 -0.41
C ASP A 298 8.51 1.20 -0.64
N TRP A 299 8.71 -0.11 -0.58
CA TRP A 299 10.03 -0.71 -0.79
C TRP A 299 10.56 -0.49 -2.20
N ALA A 300 9.68 -0.48 -3.20
CA ALA A 300 10.07 -0.10 -4.56
C ALA A 300 10.48 1.38 -4.65
N GLY A 301 9.82 2.25 -3.89
CA GLY A 301 10.17 3.65 -3.69
C GLY A 301 11.54 3.83 -3.04
N HIS A 302 11.81 3.14 -1.93
CA HIS A 302 13.10 3.14 -1.25
C HIS A 302 14.27 2.68 -2.15
N ALA A 303 14.03 1.63 -2.93
CA ALA A 303 14.98 1.13 -3.91
C ALA A 303 15.12 2.03 -5.15
N ASN A 304 14.27 3.04 -5.29
CA ASN A 304 14.12 3.89 -6.48
C ASN A 304 13.92 3.06 -7.78
N ASP A 305 13.22 1.94 -7.70
CA ASP A 305 13.04 0.97 -8.78
C ASP A 305 11.71 1.19 -9.50
N ALA A 306 11.72 1.93 -10.61
CA ALA A 306 10.50 2.31 -11.34
C ALA A 306 9.75 1.10 -11.94
N GLY A 307 10.45 0.04 -12.35
CA GLY A 307 9.82 -1.18 -12.86
C GLY A 307 9.15 -1.98 -11.75
N TRP A 308 9.78 -2.10 -10.59
CA TRP A 308 9.18 -2.71 -9.40
C TRP A 308 7.99 -1.88 -8.91
N LEU A 309 8.14 -0.56 -8.82
CA LEU A 309 7.06 0.36 -8.45
C LEU A 309 5.82 0.18 -9.33
N LEU A 310 5.98 0.15 -10.66
CA LEU A 310 4.87 -0.10 -11.57
C LEU A 310 4.23 -1.47 -11.34
N ALA A 311 5.03 -2.49 -11.09
CA ALA A 311 4.54 -3.84 -10.88
C ALA A 311 3.73 -3.97 -9.58
N GLU A 312 4.15 -3.31 -8.49
CA GLU A 312 3.41 -3.29 -7.21
C GLU A 312 2.14 -2.44 -7.30
N MET A 313 2.19 -1.28 -7.97
CA MET A 313 0.99 -0.49 -8.25
C MET A 313 -0.05 -1.28 -9.05
N ALA A 314 0.38 -2.10 -10.01
CA ALA A 314 -0.52 -2.97 -10.76
C ALA A 314 -1.10 -4.11 -9.88
N ARG A 315 -0.34 -4.65 -8.90
CA ARG A 315 -0.84 -5.63 -7.92
C ARG A 315 -1.90 -5.02 -7.00
N MET A 316 -1.66 -3.80 -6.53
CA MET A 316 -2.66 -3.06 -5.76
C MET A 316 -3.94 -2.86 -6.58
N ASP A 317 -3.83 -2.45 -7.84
CA ASP A 317 -5.02 -2.24 -8.68
C ASP A 317 -5.77 -3.56 -8.99
N ALA A 318 -5.06 -4.66 -9.11
CA ALA A 318 -5.69 -5.99 -9.23
C ALA A 318 -6.46 -6.37 -7.95
N MET A 319 -5.94 -6.03 -6.77
CA MET A 319 -6.64 -6.17 -5.49
C MET A 319 -7.89 -5.26 -5.44
N LEU A 320 -7.78 -4.01 -5.88
CA LEU A 320 -8.93 -3.12 -6.02
C LEU A 320 -9.99 -3.69 -6.97
N GLY A 321 -9.58 -4.48 -7.97
CA GLY A 321 -10.49 -5.25 -8.82
C GLY A 321 -11.31 -6.27 -8.05
N ALA A 322 -10.70 -6.98 -7.10
CA ALA A 322 -11.39 -7.93 -6.22
C ALA A 322 -12.38 -7.20 -5.28
N VAL A 323 -11.95 -6.10 -4.67
CA VAL A 323 -12.82 -5.23 -3.86
C VAL A 323 -14.00 -4.70 -4.69
N SER A 324 -13.75 -4.27 -5.93
CA SER A 324 -14.79 -3.78 -6.83
C SER A 324 -15.82 -4.86 -7.18
N ALA A 325 -15.37 -6.10 -7.35
CA ALA A 325 -16.27 -7.22 -7.61
C ALA A 325 -17.15 -7.54 -6.40
N TRP A 326 -16.60 -7.52 -5.20
CA TRP A 326 -17.32 -7.73 -3.95
C TRP A 326 -18.31 -6.58 -3.66
N MET A 327 -17.92 -5.32 -3.93
CA MET A 327 -18.76 -4.12 -3.72
C MET A 327 -19.89 -3.96 -4.75
N ARG A 328 -20.00 -4.84 -5.76
CA ARG A 328 -21.03 -4.71 -6.79
C ARG A 328 -22.42 -4.75 -6.16
N ASP A 329 -23.20 -3.71 -6.45
CA ASP A 329 -24.58 -3.54 -5.96
C ASP A 329 -24.76 -3.34 -4.44
N ARG A 330 -23.68 -3.26 -3.66
CA ARG A 330 -23.75 -2.99 -2.21
C ARG A 330 -24.08 -1.53 -1.92
N ARG A 331 -24.82 -1.33 -0.81
CA ARG A 331 -25.29 -0.01 -0.33
C ARG A 331 -25.03 0.15 1.17
N ASP A 332 -24.02 -0.50 1.69
CA ASP A 332 -23.72 -0.64 3.11
C ASP A 332 -22.25 -0.43 3.44
N THR A 333 -21.45 0.02 2.46
CA THR A 333 -19.99 -0.01 2.56
C THR A 333 -19.37 1.35 2.30
N LEU A 334 -18.46 1.75 3.15
CA LEU A 334 -17.49 2.81 2.92
C LEU A 334 -16.17 2.19 2.46
N LEU A 335 -15.68 2.58 1.30
CA LEU A 335 -14.32 2.30 0.83
C LEU A 335 -13.49 3.58 0.92
N VAL A 336 -12.36 3.50 1.62
CA VAL A 336 -11.34 4.55 1.67
C VAL A 336 -10.06 4.02 1.07
N ILE A 337 -9.50 4.70 0.06
CA ILE A 337 -8.19 4.37 -0.53
C ILE A 337 -7.28 5.57 -0.27
N THR A 338 -6.17 5.33 0.41
CA THR A 338 -5.17 6.36 0.73
C THR A 338 -3.76 5.75 0.73
N ALA A 339 -2.79 6.54 1.14
CA ALA A 339 -1.45 6.11 1.48
C ALA A 339 -1.12 6.59 2.89
N ASP A 340 -0.10 6.03 3.47
CA ASP A 340 0.48 6.50 4.73
C ASP A 340 1.46 7.66 4.51
N HIS A 341 2.24 7.63 3.45
CA HIS A 341 3.14 8.68 2.96
C HIS A 341 3.48 8.48 1.49
N GLU A 342 4.30 9.34 0.92
CA GLU A 342 4.98 9.14 -0.35
C GLU A 342 6.42 8.73 -0.11
N THR A 343 6.97 7.85 -0.97
CA THR A 343 8.35 7.37 -0.90
C THR A 343 9.11 7.62 -2.20
N GLY A 344 10.34 8.10 -2.06
CA GLY A 344 11.29 8.27 -3.15
C GLY A 344 11.27 9.65 -3.80
N GLY A 345 10.24 10.46 -3.57
CA GLY A 345 10.06 11.70 -4.33
C GLY A 345 10.03 11.42 -5.83
N PHE A 346 9.30 10.33 -6.21
CA PHE A 346 9.22 9.84 -7.58
C PHE A 346 8.57 10.86 -8.51
N GLY A 347 9.07 10.94 -9.75
CA GLY A 347 8.44 11.74 -10.79
C GLY A 347 8.76 11.27 -12.20
N LEU A 348 7.81 11.46 -13.10
CA LEU A 348 8.05 11.38 -14.54
C LEU A 348 8.49 12.77 -15.03
N SER A 349 9.58 12.85 -15.79
CA SER A 349 10.14 14.12 -16.24
C SER A 349 10.63 14.04 -17.68
N TYR A 350 10.82 15.20 -18.30
CA TYR A 350 11.46 15.30 -19.60
C TYR A 350 12.95 15.59 -19.45
N SER A 351 13.74 15.24 -20.47
CA SER A 351 15.19 15.39 -20.47
C SER A 351 15.69 15.97 -21.79
N TYR A 352 16.98 16.35 -21.84
CA TYR A 352 17.67 16.72 -23.09
C TYR A 352 18.15 15.48 -23.87
N ALA A 353 18.22 14.31 -23.21
CA ALA A 353 18.73 13.09 -23.84
C ALA A 353 17.73 12.57 -24.88
N ASP A 354 18.26 12.14 -26.02
CA ASP A 354 17.48 11.45 -27.07
C ASP A 354 16.21 12.21 -27.49
N ALA A 355 16.29 13.54 -27.70
CA ALA A 355 15.17 14.34 -28.19
C ALA A 355 14.64 13.72 -29.50
N PRO A 356 13.28 13.55 -29.63
CA PRO A 356 12.70 12.93 -30.81
C PRO A 356 13.03 13.68 -32.09
N PRO A 357 13.12 12.99 -33.26
CA PRO A 357 13.35 13.65 -34.53
C PRO A 357 12.20 14.59 -34.90
N ALA A 358 12.49 15.52 -35.80
CA ALA A 358 11.46 16.36 -36.38
C ALA A 358 10.33 15.53 -37.02
N ARG A 359 9.09 16.00 -36.90
CA ARG A 359 7.92 15.36 -37.50
C ARG A 359 6.96 16.38 -38.08
N GLU A 360 6.23 15.99 -39.12
CA GLU A 360 5.09 16.74 -39.63
C GLU A 360 3.90 16.65 -38.69
N LEU A 361 3.23 17.76 -38.45
CA LEU A 361 1.94 17.79 -37.75
C LEU A 361 0.81 17.96 -38.77
N PRO A 362 -0.36 17.29 -38.56
CA PRO A 362 -1.41 17.21 -39.58
C PRO A 362 -2.17 18.51 -39.83
N GLY A 363 -1.91 19.56 -39.08
CA GLY A 363 -2.61 20.85 -39.19
C GLY A 363 -1.80 21.93 -39.91
N ASN A 364 -2.50 22.99 -40.32
CA ASN A 364 -1.89 24.12 -41.03
C ASN A 364 -1.18 25.13 -40.12
N GLY A 365 -1.27 24.96 -38.79
CA GLY A 365 -0.68 25.88 -37.82
C GLY A 365 0.85 25.98 -37.84
N MET A 366 1.53 25.00 -38.43
CA MET A 366 2.99 24.96 -38.55
C MET A 366 3.54 25.69 -39.79
N MET A 367 2.67 26.30 -40.62
CA MET A 367 3.07 27.09 -41.80
C MET A 367 4.04 26.34 -42.75
N GLY A 368 3.84 25.00 -42.92
CA GLY A 368 4.68 24.16 -43.75
C GLY A 368 6.06 23.81 -43.15
N ARG A 369 6.29 24.08 -41.87
CA ARG A 369 7.52 23.72 -41.18
C ARG A 369 7.34 22.47 -40.35
N PRO A 370 8.32 21.56 -40.26
CA PRO A 370 8.26 20.42 -39.36
C PRO A 370 8.34 20.88 -37.90
N PHE A 371 7.67 20.14 -37.01
CA PHE A 371 7.81 20.30 -35.57
C PHE A 371 9.12 19.67 -35.09
N HIS A 372 9.93 20.45 -34.39
CA HIS A 372 11.20 20.03 -33.78
C HIS A 372 11.04 20.05 -32.25
N PRO A 373 10.91 18.89 -31.58
CA PRO A 373 10.98 18.83 -30.12
C PRO A 373 12.35 19.25 -29.62
N THR A 374 12.41 20.11 -28.62
CA THR A 374 13.67 20.49 -27.94
C THR A 374 14.08 19.47 -26.89
N TYR A 375 13.10 18.76 -26.34
CA TYR A 375 13.28 17.81 -25.25
C TYR A 375 12.64 16.47 -25.60
N ASN A 376 13.14 15.42 -24.93
CA ASN A 376 12.48 14.14 -24.85
C ASN A 376 11.45 14.16 -23.73
N PHE A 377 10.16 14.17 -24.06
CA PHE A 377 9.04 14.16 -23.13
C PHE A 377 8.63 12.75 -22.70
N GLY A 378 9.43 11.75 -22.99
CA GLY A 378 9.13 10.33 -22.76
C GLY A 378 8.28 9.71 -23.89
N ALA A 379 8.61 8.48 -24.25
CA ALA A 379 7.85 7.71 -25.22
C ALA A 379 6.97 6.68 -24.49
N PRO A 380 5.71 6.42 -24.94
CA PRO A 380 4.87 5.37 -24.33
C PRO A 380 5.53 4.00 -24.24
N ALA A 381 6.42 3.66 -25.19
CA ALA A 381 7.18 2.41 -25.17
C ALA A 381 8.07 2.22 -23.92
N MET A 382 8.43 3.31 -23.23
CA MET A 382 9.15 3.23 -21.95
C MET A 382 8.31 2.54 -20.87
N LEU A 383 7.00 2.70 -20.88
CA LEU A 383 6.09 2.04 -19.94
C LEU A 383 6.09 0.52 -20.15
N ASP A 384 6.14 0.06 -21.40
CA ASP A 384 6.32 -1.36 -21.73
C ASP A 384 7.70 -1.87 -21.29
N GLN A 385 8.74 -1.03 -21.39
CA GLN A 385 10.08 -1.34 -20.93
C GLN A 385 10.14 -1.51 -19.40
N LEU A 386 9.51 -0.61 -18.63
CA LEU A 386 9.40 -0.74 -17.17
C LEU A 386 8.64 -2.02 -16.80
N TRP A 387 7.53 -2.30 -17.48
CA TRP A 387 6.74 -3.50 -17.24
C TRP A 387 7.46 -4.80 -17.58
N ALA A 388 8.37 -4.76 -18.55
CA ALA A 388 9.17 -5.92 -18.97
C ALA A 388 10.28 -6.29 -17.98
N GLN A 389 10.54 -5.48 -16.95
CA GLN A 389 11.49 -5.80 -15.89
C GLN A 389 11.15 -7.16 -15.25
N THR A 390 12.18 -7.95 -14.92
CA THR A 390 12.03 -9.36 -14.52
C THR A 390 12.35 -9.66 -13.05
N ALA A 391 13.01 -8.74 -12.36
CA ALA A 391 13.36 -8.84 -10.94
C ALA A 391 13.60 -7.44 -10.37
N THR A 392 13.71 -7.31 -9.05
CA THR A 392 14.05 -6.04 -8.40
C THR A 392 15.51 -5.67 -8.62
N LEU A 393 15.80 -4.36 -8.72
CA LEU A 393 17.19 -3.90 -8.82
C LEU A 393 17.98 -4.21 -7.54
N THR A 394 17.35 -4.23 -6.38
CA THR A 394 17.95 -4.66 -5.12
C THR A 394 18.49 -6.09 -5.22
N SER A 395 17.79 -7.00 -5.90
CA SER A 395 18.27 -8.37 -6.12
C SER A 395 19.55 -8.46 -6.96
N ALA A 396 19.80 -7.47 -7.83
CA ALA A 396 21.00 -7.43 -8.65
C ALA A 396 22.28 -7.23 -7.82
N SER A 397 22.19 -6.57 -6.67
CA SER A 397 23.33 -6.33 -5.77
C SER A 397 23.60 -7.49 -4.79
N GLN A 398 22.66 -8.44 -4.64
CA GLN A 398 22.80 -9.56 -3.73
C GLN A 398 23.80 -10.59 -4.27
N ASP A 399 24.53 -11.25 -3.36
CA ASP A 399 25.47 -12.35 -3.70
C ASP A 399 26.43 -12.02 -4.86
N LEU A 400 26.90 -10.76 -4.90
CA LEU A 400 27.94 -10.37 -5.85
C LEU A 400 29.26 -11.07 -5.50
N PRO A 401 30.12 -11.39 -6.52
CA PRO A 401 31.41 -12.03 -6.28
C PRO A 401 32.23 -11.28 -5.22
N ALA A 402 32.82 -12.00 -4.28
CA ALA A 402 33.75 -11.43 -3.32
C ALA A 402 35.10 -11.08 -4.02
N GLY A 403 35.81 -10.09 -3.52
CA GLY A 403 37.18 -9.76 -3.94
C GLY A 403 37.26 -8.53 -4.85
N ASP A 404 37.58 -8.71 -6.12
CA ASP A 404 37.89 -7.61 -7.06
C ASP A 404 36.72 -6.64 -7.26
N PRO A 405 36.82 -5.35 -6.86
CA PRO A 405 35.76 -4.36 -7.03
C PRO A 405 35.34 -4.16 -8.49
N VAL A 406 36.30 -4.27 -9.44
CA VAL A 406 36.02 -4.11 -10.88
C VAL A 406 35.13 -5.27 -11.37
N ALA A 407 35.44 -6.50 -10.97
CA ALA A 407 34.65 -7.67 -11.31
C ALA A 407 33.24 -7.60 -10.70
N ARG A 408 33.13 -7.12 -9.46
CA ARG A 408 31.84 -6.90 -8.78
C ARG A 408 30.97 -5.88 -9.52
N ALA A 409 31.55 -4.72 -9.87
CA ALA A 409 30.85 -3.68 -10.60
C ALA A 409 30.38 -4.16 -11.99
N ALA A 410 31.25 -4.87 -12.71
CA ALA A 410 30.90 -5.46 -13.99
C ALA A 410 29.79 -6.50 -13.90
N GLU A 411 29.76 -7.34 -12.84
CA GLU A 411 28.67 -8.28 -12.62
C GLU A 411 27.37 -7.57 -12.24
N PHE A 412 27.42 -6.58 -11.37
CA PHE A 412 26.25 -5.78 -11.01
C PHE A 412 25.64 -5.09 -12.23
N SER A 413 26.48 -4.46 -13.06
CA SER A 413 26.07 -3.86 -14.34
C SER A 413 25.36 -4.88 -15.24
N ARG A 414 25.97 -6.05 -15.48
CA ARG A 414 25.36 -7.11 -16.30
C ARG A 414 24.01 -7.61 -15.75
N ARG A 415 23.88 -7.70 -14.43
CA ARG A 415 22.61 -8.10 -13.79
C ARG A 415 21.52 -7.07 -14.00
N ILE A 416 21.84 -5.79 -13.82
CA ILE A 416 20.90 -4.68 -14.09
C ILE A 416 20.46 -4.71 -15.55
N GLU A 417 21.40 -4.82 -16.51
CA GLU A 417 21.07 -4.92 -17.94
C GLU A 417 20.17 -6.11 -18.26
N ARG A 418 20.41 -7.27 -17.63
CA ARG A 418 19.59 -8.47 -17.80
C ARG A 418 18.16 -8.28 -17.24
N ILE A 419 18.04 -7.64 -16.10
CA ILE A 419 16.78 -7.41 -15.39
C ILE A 419 15.92 -6.39 -16.15
N THR A 420 16.54 -5.27 -16.59
CA THR A 420 15.81 -4.12 -17.16
C THR A 420 15.81 -4.10 -18.68
N GLY A 421 16.73 -4.80 -19.35
CA GLY A 421 16.98 -4.64 -20.78
C GLY A 421 17.65 -3.31 -21.16
N LEU A 422 18.00 -2.47 -20.19
CA LEU A 422 18.65 -1.17 -20.38
C LEU A 422 20.16 -1.27 -20.19
N ARG A 423 20.92 -0.46 -20.92
CA ARG A 423 22.37 -0.39 -20.72
C ARG A 423 22.71 0.28 -19.40
N PHE A 424 23.66 -0.29 -18.68
CA PHE A 424 24.14 0.26 -17.42
C PHE A 424 25.68 0.30 -17.38
N ASP A 425 26.22 1.49 -17.20
CA ASP A 425 27.67 1.71 -17.21
C ASP A 425 28.35 1.02 -16.01
N PRO A 426 29.37 0.14 -16.22
CA PRO A 426 30.13 -0.45 -15.12
C PRO A 426 30.78 0.57 -14.18
N ALA A 427 31.13 1.79 -14.66
CA ALA A 427 31.63 2.85 -13.79
C ALA A 427 30.53 3.40 -12.87
N ALA A 428 29.30 3.53 -13.35
CA ALA A 428 28.15 3.86 -12.50
C ALA A 428 27.85 2.73 -11.49
N ALA A 429 27.96 1.48 -11.92
CA ALA A 429 27.85 0.31 -11.04
C ALA A 429 28.92 0.32 -9.93
N ALA A 430 30.15 0.67 -10.23
CA ALA A 430 31.22 0.79 -9.25
C ALA A 430 30.89 1.84 -8.19
N ARG A 431 30.46 3.04 -8.60
CA ARG A 431 30.06 4.12 -7.67
C ARG A 431 28.88 3.70 -6.79
N ALA A 432 27.89 3.01 -7.33
CA ALA A 432 26.73 2.55 -6.57
C ALA A 432 27.06 1.50 -5.49
N LEU A 433 28.20 0.81 -5.64
CA LEU A 433 28.67 -0.20 -4.68
C LEU A 433 29.73 0.33 -3.69
N GLU A 434 30.13 1.60 -3.80
CA GLU A 434 31.09 2.20 -2.87
C GLU A 434 30.43 2.42 -1.50
N THR A 435 31.19 2.10 -0.44
CA THR A 435 30.78 2.32 0.94
C THR A 435 31.86 3.03 1.71
N GLU A 436 31.48 3.68 2.81
CA GLU A 436 32.38 4.31 3.76
C GLU A 436 31.99 3.97 5.21
N PRO A 437 32.91 4.08 6.18
CA PRO A 437 32.59 3.89 7.58
C PRO A 437 31.52 4.90 8.04
N ARG A 438 30.51 4.40 8.76
CA ARG A 438 29.47 5.26 9.32
C ARG A 438 30.05 6.24 10.34
N ALA A 439 29.72 7.53 10.19
CA ALA A 439 30.21 8.61 11.05
C ALA A 439 29.29 8.95 12.24
N TRP A 440 28.04 8.44 12.26
CA TRP A 440 27.04 8.73 13.29
C TRP A 440 26.66 7.49 14.13
N PRO A 441 26.15 7.69 15.36
CA PRO A 441 25.73 6.58 16.22
C PRO A 441 24.60 5.75 15.60
N ASP A 442 24.58 4.46 15.91
CA ASP A 442 23.50 3.50 15.61
C ASP A 442 23.17 2.75 16.89
N PRO A 443 22.38 3.35 17.79
CA PRO A 443 22.07 2.76 19.08
C PRO A 443 21.43 1.38 18.99
N GLU A 444 20.64 1.15 17.94
CA GLU A 444 19.91 -0.09 17.72
C GLU A 444 20.70 -1.12 16.86
N GLY A 445 21.85 -0.74 16.32
CA GLY A 445 22.68 -1.63 15.51
C GLY A 445 22.05 -2.05 14.18
N GLN A 446 21.12 -1.27 13.65
CA GLN A 446 20.34 -1.61 12.45
C GLN A 446 21.05 -1.26 11.15
N LEU A 447 21.91 -0.25 11.15
CA LEU A 447 22.50 0.32 9.94
C LEU A 447 23.86 -0.28 9.57
N GLY A 448 24.42 -1.18 10.37
CA GLY A 448 25.75 -1.76 10.14
C GLY A 448 26.90 -0.74 10.31
N GLY A 449 28.13 -1.20 10.08
CA GLY A 449 29.34 -0.37 10.25
C GLY A 449 29.76 0.39 8.98
N GLN A 450 29.15 0.09 7.85
CA GLN A 450 29.43 0.70 6.53
C GLN A 450 28.13 1.30 5.99
N VAL A 451 28.24 2.47 5.40
CA VAL A 451 27.12 3.14 4.74
C VAL A 451 27.51 3.44 3.28
N PRO A 452 26.55 3.62 2.39
CA PRO A 452 26.83 4.02 1.02
C PRO A 452 27.61 5.32 0.99
N ARG A 453 28.56 5.42 0.06
CA ARG A 453 29.27 6.66 -0.19
C ARG A 453 28.48 7.55 -1.13
N PHE A 454 28.25 8.79 -0.72
CA PHE A 454 27.56 9.79 -1.52
C PHE A 454 28.54 10.86 -2.03
N ASP A 455 28.69 10.96 -3.34
CA ASP A 455 29.34 12.11 -3.99
C ASP A 455 28.33 13.22 -4.36
N VAL A 456 27.04 13.03 -4.00
CA VAL A 456 25.94 13.92 -4.34
C VAL A 456 25.32 14.46 -3.06
N ALA A 457 24.62 15.58 -3.18
CA ALA A 457 24.07 16.36 -2.06
C ALA A 457 23.67 15.54 -0.85
N ASP A 458 24.09 15.96 0.33
CA ASP A 458 23.82 15.34 1.65
C ASP A 458 22.31 15.08 1.94
N ALA A 459 21.43 15.61 1.10
CA ALA A 459 19.98 15.44 1.23
C ALA A 459 19.42 14.15 0.59
N PHE A 460 20.21 13.48 -0.29
CA PHE A 460 19.78 12.20 -0.87
C PHE A 460 20.24 11.06 0.03
N TYR A 461 19.30 10.49 0.77
CA TYR A 461 19.57 9.41 1.72
C TYR A 461 18.79 8.14 1.36
N PRO A 462 19.42 7.02 0.97
CA PRO A 462 18.81 5.70 0.89
C PRO A 462 19.14 4.84 2.10
N TYR A 463 18.31 3.87 2.42
CA TYR A 463 18.67 2.83 3.38
C TYR A 463 19.83 1.98 2.86
N ALA A 464 20.68 1.48 3.77
CA ALA A 464 21.91 0.76 3.41
C ALA A 464 21.66 -0.45 2.50
N GLU A 465 20.58 -1.18 2.72
CA GLU A 465 20.18 -2.36 1.94
C GLU A 465 19.69 -2.01 0.52
N ASP A 466 19.08 -0.84 0.34
CA ASP A 466 18.54 -0.37 -0.93
C ASP A 466 19.49 0.57 -1.69
N ALA A 467 20.56 1.01 -1.03
CA ALA A 467 21.47 1.98 -1.57
C ALA A 467 22.09 1.61 -2.93
N PRO A 468 22.56 0.38 -3.18
CA PRO A 468 23.09 0.02 -4.49
C PRO A 468 22.04 0.19 -5.60
N SER A 469 20.79 -0.12 -5.34
CA SER A 469 19.68 0.06 -6.26
C SER A 469 19.38 1.53 -6.50
N ALA A 470 19.13 2.31 -5.44
CA ALA A 470 18.79 3.72 -5.51
C ALA A 470 19.90 4.55 -6.21
N LEU A 471 21.17 4.26 -5.94
CA LEU A 471 22.29 4.92 -6.59
C LEU A 471 22.47 4.48 -8.07
N ALA A 472 22.21 3.20 -8.37
CA ALA A 472 22.26 2.70 -9.75
C ALA A 472 21.19 3.37 -10.62
N THR A 473 20.01 3.63 -10.07
CA THR A 473 18.90 4.25 -10.79
C THR A 473 19.24 5.65 -11.29
N GLN A 474 20.17 6.38 -10.66
CA GLN A 474 20.66 7.65 -11.18
C GLN A 474 21.25 7.50 -12.60
N GLY A 475 21.89 6.36 -12.90
CA GLY A 475 22.39 6.03 -14.24
C GLY A 475 21.31 5.53 -15.21
N LEU A 476 20.20 5.01 -14.71
CA LEU A 476 19.07 4.51 -15.51
C LEU A 476 18.01 5.59 -15.79
N SER A 477 17.84 6.56 -14.90
CA SER A 477 16.82 7.60 -14.96
C SER A 477 16.68 8.28 -16.32
N PRO A 478 17.77 8.68 -17.02
CA PRO A 478 17.65 9.29 -18.35
C PRO A 478 17.01 8.36 -19.39
N GLN A 479 17.22 7.04 -19.28
CA GLN A 479 16.67 6.06 -20.20
C GLN A 479 15.21 5.71 -19.86
N GLN A 480 14.81 5.86 -18.60
CA GLN A 480 13.47 5.58 -18.09
C GLN A 480 12.55 6.82 -18.06
N GLY A 481 13.09 8.03 -18.25
CA GLY A 481 12.32 9.27 -18.14
C GLY A 481 11.76 9.53 -16.74
N VAL A 482 12.42 9.00 -15.70
CA VAL A 482 12.03 9.14 -14.29
C VAL A 482 13.07 9.93 -13.51
N VAL A 483 12.65 10.50 -12.40
CA VAL A 483 13.50 11.18 -11.42
C VAL A 483 13.11 10.74 -10.02
N TRP A 484 14.08 10.76 -9.13
CA TRP A 484 13.93 10.46 -7.72
C TRP A 484 14.61 11.54 -6.89
N ALA A 485 13.95 12.02 -5.84
CA ALA A 485 14.49 13.05 -4.97
C ALA A 485 15.28 12.46 -3.80
N THR A 486 14.90 11.26 -3.35
CA THR A 486 15.47 10.58 -2.18
C THR A 486 15.27 9.07 -2.28
N GLY A 487 15.91 8.31 -1.41
CA GLY A 487 15.58 6.90 -1.12
C GLY A 487 14.76 6.75 0.16
N THR A 488 14.17 7.82 0.69
CA THR A 488 13.32 7.81 1.90
C THR A 488 11.97 8.46 1.63
N HIS A 489 11.20 8.74 2.69
CA HIS A 489 9.88 9.34 2.56
C HIS A 489 9.95 10.84 2.25
N THR A 490 8.87 11.37 1.70
CA THR A 490 8.67 12.81 1.51
C THR A 490 7.41 13.30 2.22
N HIS A 491 7.32 14.60 2.45
CA HIS A 491 6.12 15.25 3.01
C HIS A 491 5.11 15.63 1.92
N THR A 492 4.99 14.81 0.87
CA THR A 492 3.98 15.02 -0.17
C THR A 492 2.60 14.64 0.37
N PRO A 493 1.58 15.50 0.27
CA PRO A 493 0.22 15.13 0.67
C PRO A 493 -0.26 13.92 -0.16
N VAL A 494 -0.88 12.96 0.51
CA VAL A 494 -1.36 11.74 -0.13
C VAL A 494 -2.83 11.84 -0.53
N PRO A 495 -3.26 11.21 -1.64
CA PRO A 495 -4.65 11.22 -2.06
C PRO A 495 -5.53 10.42 -1.10
N VAL A 496 -6.77 10.87 -0.93
CA VAL A 496 -7.84 10.14 -0.25
C VAL A 496 -9.02 9.99 -1.21
N VAL A 497 -9.39 8.75 -1.51
CA VAL A 497 -10.61 8.39 -2.24
C VAL A 497 -11.62 7.91 -1.23
N TRP A 498 -12.74 8.62 -1.06
CA TRP A 498 -13.78 8.35 -0.09
C TRP A 498 -15.08 7.98 -0.81
N LEU A 499 -15.40 6.69 -0.87
CA LEU A 499 -16.59 6.18 -1.56
C LEU A 499 -17.54 5.54 -0.55
N ASP A 500 -18.55 6.29 -0.13
CA ASP A 500 -19.65 5.80 0.70
C ASP A 500 -20.81 5.36 -0.18
N THR A 501 -21.12 4.05 -0.19
CA THR A 501 -22.28 3.49 -0.91
C THR A 501 -23.55 3.52 -0.08
N ALA A 502 -23.47 3.69 1.24
CA ALA A 502 -24.61 3.87 2.15
C ALA A 502 -25.12 5.32 2.15
N GLY A 503 -24.21 6.28 1.94
CA GLY A 503 -24.51 7.71 1.85
C GLY A 503 -24.67 8.42 3.20
N GLY A 504 -24.36 7.76 4.31
CA GLY A 504 -24.52 8.32 5.66
C GLY A 504 -23.22 8.66 6.40
N ALA A 505 -22.05 8.33 5.83
CA ALA A 505 -20.77 8.75 6.36
C ALA A 505 -20.47 10.21 5.95
N ALA A 506 -20.01 11.01 6.91
CA ALA A 506 -19.58 12.36 6.60
C ALA A 506 -18.28 12.34 5.78
N THR A 507 -18.31 12.99 4.62
CA THR A 507 -17.10 13.16 3.80
C THR A 507 -16.07 14.01 4.54
N PRO A 508 -14.80 13.60 4.64
CA PRO A 508 -13.76 14.42 5.25
C PRO A 508 -13.53 15.72 4.46
N PRO A 509 -12.95 16.76 5.09
CA PRO A 509 -12.54 17.97 4.38
C PRO A 509 -11.63 17.67 3.18
N ARG A 510 -11.63 18.54 2.17
CA ARG A 510 -10.78 18.38 0.98
C ARG A 510 -9.28 18.40 1.27
N LEU A 511 -8.88 19.04 2.36
CA LEU A 511 -7.55 18.97 2.96
C LEU A 511 -7.75 18.49 4.40
N VAL A 512 -7.13 17.41 4.75
CA VAL A 512 -7.27 16.71 6.02
C VAL A 512 -5.88 16.29 6.49
N ASP A 513 -5.73 15.93 7.74
CA ASP A 513 -4.56 15.21 8.25
C ASP A 513 -4.94 13.76 8.62
N HIS A 514 -3.94 12.91 8.82
CA HIS A 514 -4.18 11.52 9.15
C HIS A 514 -4.96 11.30 10.45
N PRO A 515 -4.71 12.04 11.56
CA PRO A 515 -5.55 11.94 12.75
C PRO A 515 -7.02 12.25 12.48
N THR A 516 -7.30 13.32 11.74
CA THR A 516 -8.68 13.67 11.35
C THR A 516 -9.31 12.63 10.43
N LEU A 517 -8.54 12.06 9.49
CA LEU A 517 -9.00 10.96 8.64
C LEU A 517 -9.29 9.71 9.48
N GLY A 518 -8.43 9.39 10.46
CA GLY A 518 -8.67 8.32 11.43
C GLY A 518 -9.98 8.52 12.19
N HIS A 519 -10.22 9.70 12.75
CA HIS A 519 -11.50 10.01 13.40
C HIS A 519 -12.71 9.85 12.47
N ALA A 520 -12.58 10.25 11.20
CA ALA A 520 -13.67 10.07 10.24
C ALA A 520 -14.00 8.59 9.99
N LEU A 521 -13.00 7.68 10.07
CA LEU A 521 -13.24 6.24 10.00
C LEU A 521 -14.02 5.71 11.22
N PHE A 522 -13.66 6.17 12.45
CA PHE A 522 -14.43 5.85 13.66
C PHE A 522 -15.87 6.35 13.55
N ASP A 523 -16.05 7.60 13.18
CA ASP A 523 -17.39 8.21 13.02
C ASP A 523 -18.25 7.46 12.00
N ALA A 524 -17.64 6.99 10.89
CA ALA A 524 -18.36 6.25 9.85
C ALA A 524 -18.97 4.95 10.41
N LEU A 525 -18.24 4.22 11.28
CA LEU A 525 -18.72 3.02 11.97
C LEU A 525 -19.58 3.34 13.22
N GLY A 526 -19.67 4.61 13.64
CA GLY A 526 -20.36 5.00 14.86
C GLY A 526 -19.64 4.58 16.15
N LEU A 527 -18.32 4.51 16.11
CA LEU A 527 -17.44 4.12 17.22
C LEU A 527 -17.08 5.30 18.12
#